data_2d3b74f234f8de331f9ff00225d95d6f
#
_entry.id   2d3b74f234f8de331f9ff00225d95d6f
#
_cell.length_a   1.000
_cell.length_b   1.000
_cell.length_c   1.000
_cell.angle_alpha   90.00
_cell.angle_beta   90.00
_cell.angle_gamma   90.00
#
_symmetry.space_group_name_H-M   'P 1'
#
loop_
_entity.id
_entity.type
_entity.pdbx_description
1 polymer ?
#
loop_
_entity_poly.entity_id
_entity_poly.type
_entity_poly.pdbx_seq_one_letter_code
_entity_poly.pdbx_strand_id
1 'polypeptide(L)'
;MTKAEFVELVQKNGGFDSKAAAERAVKAFTDSVTEALVKKETVSLVGFGTFSTAEVAKKSGKVPGTDKTYTKAAHTAPKFKFGKTTKDAVAG
;
A
#
# COMPACT_ATOMS: atom_id res chain seq x y z
N MET A 1 0.43 15.92 5.20
CA MET A 1 1.44 15.34 6.10
C MET A 1 2.60 14.78 5.30
N THR A 2 3.81 15.18 5.63
CA THR A 2 5.02 14.66 4.99
C THR A 2 5.42 13.33 5.61
N LYS A 3 6.37 12.62 4.98
CA LYS A 3 6.94 11.40 5.54
C LYS A 3 7.57 11.67 6.91
N ALA A 4 8.29 12.79 7.06
CA ALA A 4 8.92 13.14 8.32
C ALA A 4 7.89 13.34 9.43
N GLU A 5 6.81 14.03 9.15
CA GLU A 5 5.71 14.22 10.11
C GLU A 5 5.05 12.89 10.48
N PHE A 6 4.88 12.01 9.50
CA PHE A 6 4.33 10.69 9.75
C PHE A 6 5.26 9.84 10.63
N VAL A 7 6.57 9.90 10.40
CA VAL A 7 7.56 9.19 11.23
C VAL A 7 7.50 9.68 12.68
N GLU A 8 7.33 10.99 12.89
CA GLU A 8 7.18 11.56 14.24
C GLU A 8 5.92 11.01 14.93
N LEU A 9 4.83 10.87 14.19
CA LEU A 9 3.60 10.29 14.72
C LEU A 9 3.81 8.82 15.08
N VAL A 10 4.53 8.07 14.27
CA VAL A 10 4.87 6.68 14.54
C VAL A 10 5.74 6.57 15.79
N GLN A 11 6.72 7.48 15.95
CA GLN A 11 7.56 7.52 17.13
C GLN A 11 6.73 7.69 18.40
N LYS A 12 5.80 8.62 18.38
CA LYS A 12 4.91 8.89 19.50
C LYS A 12 4.03 7.68 19.83
N ASN A 13 3.34 7.14 18.83
CA ASN A 13 2.39 6.04 19.03
C ASN A 13 3.07 4.73 19.41
N GLY A 14 4.26 4.49 18.87
CA GLY A 14 5.01 3.26 19.14
C GLY A 14 5.92 3.33 20.35
N GLY A 15 6.08 4.52 20.95
CA GLY A 15 6.98 4.69 22.08
C GLY A 15 8.45 4.47 21.71
N PHE A 16 8.83 4.80 20.47
CA PHE A 16 10.22 4.65 20.03
C PHE A 16 11.12 5.74 20.64
N ASP A 17 12.31 5.34 21.07
CA ASP A 17 13.26 6.24 21.72
C ASP A 17 13.83 7.31 20.78
N SER A 18 13.82 7.06 19.47
CA SER A 18 14.38 8.00 18.51
C SER A 18 13.56 8.01 17.23
N LYS A 19 13.68 9.11 16.49
CA LYS A 19 13.08 9.24 15.17
C LYS A 19 13.65 8.21 14.20
N ALA A 20 14.95 7.93 14.31
CA ALA A 20 15.62 6.92 13.48
C ALA A 20 15.01 5.51 13.69
N ALA A 21 14.69 5.16 14.94
CA ALA A 21 14.06 3.89 15.26
C ALA A 21 12.66 3.81 14.65
N ALA A 22 11.88 4.88 14.74
CA ALA A 22 10.55 4.95 14.13
C ALA A 22 10.62 4.86 12.60
N GLU A 23 11.60 5.52 12.00
CA GLU A 23 11.80 5.46 10.55
C GLU A 23 12.13 4.04 10.08
N ARG A 24 12.99 3.33 10.81
CA ARG A 24 13.27 1.92 10.52
C ARG A 24 12.04 1.05 10.65
N ALA A 25 11.18 1.32 11.62
CA ALA A 25 9.93 0.58 11.80
C ALA A 25 9.00 0.79 10.61
N VAL A 26 8.86 2.01 10.13
CA VAL A 26 8.05 2.32 8.94
C VAL A 26 8.62 1.61 7.72
N LYS A 27 9.93 1.69 7.52
CA LYS A 27 10.60 1.04 6.39
C LYS A 27 10.44 -0.48 6.44
N ALA A 28 10.63 -1.08 7.61
CA ALA A 28 10.46 -2.53 7.79
C ALA A 28 9.03 -2.96 7.48
N PHE A 29 8.05 -2.18 7.89
CA PHE A 29 6.64 -2.45 7.61
C PHE A 29 6.36 -2.40 6.11
N THR A 30 6.75 -1.33 5.43
CA THR A 30 6.48 -1.18 4.00
C THR A 30 7.24 -2.20 3.16
N ASP A 31 8.48 -2.49 3.51
CA ASP A 31 9.26 -3.51 2.82
C ASP A 31 8.66 -4.91 3.01
N SER A 32 8.15 -5.20 4.20
CA SER A 32 7.51 -6.48 4.50
C SER A 32 6.21 -6.67 3.73
N VAL A 33 5.40 -5.63 3.64
CA VAL A 33 4.16 -5.66 2.84
C VAL A 33 4.51 -5.89 1.36
N THR A 34 5.49 -5.17 0.85
CA THR A 34 5.93 -5.31 -0.54
C THR A 34 6.41 -6.74 -0.82
N GLU A 35 7.22 -7.29 0.06
CA GLU A 35 7.75 -8.64 -0.08
C GLU A 35 6.63 -9.70 -0.09
N ALA A 36 5.65 -9.55 0.80
CA ALA A 36 4.51 -10.46 0.84
C ALA A 36 3.68 -10.39 -0.44
N LEU A 37 3.45 -9.19 -0.96
CA LEU A 37 2.66 -9.00 -2.17
C LEU A 37 3.39 -9.49 -3.42
N VAL A 38 4.72 -9.42 -3.45
CA VAL A 38 5.53 -10.01 -4.53
C VAL A 38 5.31 -11.53 -4.58
N LYS A 39 5.14 -12.15 -3.44
CA LYS A 39 4.82 -13.59 -3.33
C LYS A 39 3.34 -13.88 -3.52
N LYS A 40 2.53 -12.88 -3.86
CA LYS A 40 1.08 -12.98 -4.03
C LYS A 40 0.35 -13.42 -2.76
N GLU A 41 0.90 -13.09 -1.60
CA GLU A 41 0.27 -13.37 -0.32
C GLU A 41 -0.63 -12.21 0.09
N THR A 42 -1.64 -12.50 0.90
CA THR A 42 -2.53 -11.50 1.45
C THR A 42 -2.08 -11.16 2.87
N VAL A 43 -1.97 -9.86 3.18
CA VAL A 43 -1.62 -9.39 4.51
C VAL A 43 -2.87 -8.78 5.15
N SER A 44 -3.45 -9.49 6.10
CA SER A 44 -4.65 -9.02 6.80
C SER A 44 -4.26 -8.47 8.17
N LEU A 45 -4.51 -7.18 8.37
CA LEU A 45 -4.24 -6.49 9.63
C LEU A 45 -5.56 -6.13 10.30
N VAL A 46 -5.93 -6.93 11.29
CA VAL A 46 -7.20 -6.75 12.01
C VAL A 46 -7.27 -5.34 12.58
N GLY A 47 -8.39 -4.66 12.35
CA GLY A 47 -8.60 -3.30 12.82
C GLY A 47 -8.02 -2.21 11.94
N PHE A 48 -7.28 -2.56 10.89
CA PHE A 48 -6.69 -1.57 9.98
C PHE A 48 -7.12 -1.77 8.52
N GLY A 49 -6.79 -2.92 7.95
CA GLY A 49 -7.13 -3.19 6.55
C GLY A 49 -6.41 -4.43 6.02
N THR A 50 -6.60 -4.69 4.76
CA THR A 50 -6.05 -5.87 4.09
C THR A 50 -5.32 -5.46 2.82
N PHE A 51 -4.06 -5.87 2.72
CA PHE A 51 -3.26 -5.75 1.50
C PHE A 51 -3.39 -7.06 0.73
N SER A 52 -3.68 -6.96 -0.55
CA SER A 52 -3.83 -8.14 -1.41
C SER A 52 -3.34 -7.84 -2.81
N THR A 53 -3.40 -8.84 -3.66
CA THR A 53 -3.06 -8.70 -5.07
C THR A 53 -4.24 -9.08 -5.93
N ALA A 54 -4.29 -8.55 -7.14
CA ALA A 54 -5.27 -8.92 -8.13
C ALA A 54 -4.58 -9.10 -9.46
N GLU A 55 -5.02 -10.09 -10.23
CA GLU A 55 -4.51 -10.28 -11.58
C GLU A 55 -5.21 -9.31 -12.51
N VAL A 56 -4.43 -8.53 -13.24
CA VAL A 56 -4.93 -7.59 -14.24
C VAL A 56 -4.71 -8.22 -15.62
N ALA A 57 -5.80 -8.42 -16.35
CA ALA A 57 -5.76 -9.01 -17.67
C ALA A 57 -5.04 -8.10 -18.67
N LYS A 58 -4.46 -8.72 -19.70
CA LYS A 58 -3.86 -7.99 -20.81
C LYS A 58 -4.88 -7.03 -21.42
N LYS A 59 -4.49 -5.79 -21.61
CA LYS A 59 -5.32 -4.77 -22.26
C LYS A 59 -4.65 -4.25 -23.51
N SER A 60 -5.44 -4.04 -24.55
CA SER A 60 -5.00 -3.35 -25.74
C SER A 60 -6.06 -2.34 -26.14
N GLY A 61 -5.63 -1.25 -26.75
CA GLY A 61 -6.56 -0.20 -27.15
C GLY A 61 -5.89 0.84 -28.01
N LYS A 62 -6.69 1.80 -28.45
CA LYS A 62 -6.24 2.90 -29.29
C LYS A 62 -6.04 4.13 -28.42
N VAL A 63 -4.90 4.79 -28.59
CA VAL A 63 -4.63 6.03 -27.85
C VAL A 63 -5.55 7.12 -28.41
N PRO A 64 -6.35 7.79 -27.57
CA PRO A 64 -7.27 8.84 -28.04
C PRO A 64 -6.53 9.94 -28.82
N GLY A 65 -7.10 10.32 -29.98
CA GLY A 65 -6.55 11.39 -30.81
C GLY A 65 -5.37 10.98 -31.67
N THR A 66 -4.97 9.71 -31.71
CA THR A 66 -3.88 9.19 -32.51
C THR A 66 -4.25 7.87 -33.16
N ASP A 67 -3.49 7.46 -34.19
CA ASP A 67 -3.65 6.13 -34.79
C ASP A 67 -2.82 5.06 -34.09
N LYS A 68 -2.14 5.43 -33.02
CA LYS A 68 -1.30 4.50 -32.26
C LYS A 68 -2.14 3.63 -31.35
N THR A 69 -1.77 2.35 -31.27
CA THR A 69 -2.35 1.41 -30.33
C THR A 69 -1.38 1.17 -29.18
N TYR A 70 -1.93 0.82 -28.01
CA TYR A 70 -1.12 0.39 -26.89
C TYR A 70 -1.54 -1.00 -26.45
N THR A 71 -0.59 -1.73 -25.87
CA THR A 71 -0.85 -3.04 -25.28
C THR A 71 -0.23 -3.08 -23.89
N LYS A 72 -1.04 -3.35 -22.88
CA LYS A 72 -0.55 -3.61 -21.54
C LYS A 72 -0.55 -5.11 -21.28
N ALA A 73 0.61 -5.65 -20.94
CA ALA A 73 0.72 -7.08 -20.59
C ALA A 73 -0.07 -7.37 -19.32
N ALA A 74 -0.53 -8.62 -19.18
CA ALA A 74 -1.12 -9.08 -17.94
C ALA A 74 -0.10 -8.95 -16.81
N HIS A 75 -0.54 -8.52 -15.64
CA HIS A 75 0.34 -8.32 -14.49
C HIS A 75 -0.44 -8.47 -13.18
N THR A 76 0.29 -8.62 -12.09
CA THR A 76 -0.28 -8.63 -10.75
C THR A 76 -0.24 -7.22 -10.18
N ALA A 77 -1.38 -6.71 -9.74
CA ALA A 77 -1.47 -5.37 -9.16
C ALA A 77 -1.73 -5.46 -7.65
N PRO A 78 -1.09 -4.59 -6.85
CA PRO A 78 -1.39 -4.52 -5.43
C PRO A 78 -2.73 -3.86 -5.18
N LYS A 79 -3.43 -4.30 -4.14
CA LYS A 79 -4.69 -3.71 -3.69
C LYS A 79 -4.68 -3.54 -2.19
N PHE A 80 -5.33 -2.49 -1.72
CA PHE A 80 -5.54 -2.27 -0.30
C PHE A 80 -7.01 -1.94 -0.02
N LYS A 81 -7.57 -2.61 0.98
CA LYS A 81 -8.94 -2.35 1.42
C LYS A 81 -8.91 -2.00 2.91
N PHE A 82 -9.43 -0.82 3.26
CA PHE A 82 -9.52 -0.42 4.66
C PHE A 82 -10.49 -1.30 5.42
N GLY A 83 -10.14 -1.60 6.67
CA GLY A 83 -11.03 -2.28 7.60
C GLY A 83 -12.12 -1.35 8.11
N LYS A 84 -13.16 -1.94 8.68
CA LYS A 84 -14.30 -1.18 9.21
C LYS A 84 -13.87 -0.19 10.30
N THR A 85 -13.00 -0.61 11.21
CA THR A 85 -12.52 0.23 12.31
C THR A 85 -11.89 1.51 11.80
N THR A 86 -11.01 1.42 10.78
CA THR A 86 -10.36 2.59 10.19
C THR A 86 -11.35 3.47 9.46
N LYS A 87 -12.27 2.87 8.70
CA LYS A 87 -13.32 3.61 8.00
C LYS A 87 -14.21 4.39 8.96
N ASP A 88 -14.63 3.77 10.04
CA ASP A 88 -15.49 4.39 11.03
C ASP A 88 -14.76 5.52 11.75
N ALA A 89 -13.49 5.36 12.08
CA ALA A 89 -12.68 6.39 12.72
C ALA A 89 -12.52 7.62 11.82
N VAL A 90 -12.33 7.42 10.52
CA VAL A 90 -12.18 8.52 9.55
C VAL A 90 -13.50 9.22 9.30
N ALA A 91 -14.60 8.48 9.29
CA ALA A 91 -15.93 9.04 9.06
C ALA A 91 -16.40 9.92 10.23
N GLY A 92 -15.82 9.75 11.38
CA GLY A 92 -16.16 10.51 12.59
C GLY A 92 -17.06 9.72 13.49
#